data_da42aca5ccdfe5b007ef27d266826db1
#
_entry.id   da42aca5ccdfe5b007ef27d266826db1
#
_cell.length_a   1.000
_cell.length_b   1.000
_cell.length_c   1.000
_cell.angle_alpha   90.00
_cell.angle_beta   90.00
_cell.angle_gamma   90.00
#
_symmetry.space_group_name_H-M   'P 1'
#
loop_
_entity.id
_entity.type
_entity.pdbx_description
1 polymer ?
#
loop_
_entity_poly.entity_id
_entity_poly.type
_entity_poly.pdbx_seq_one_letter_code
_entity_poly.pdbx_strand_id
1 'polypeptide(L)'
;MRSRAELRAAGEWGLRAVLIALLALALWRALHPRAQGGETRRIASSALARTLDEATRGAGVSAIDVELDALPTPVQRAWLGALRGAGLTVRWHGPVPALAFSAERVREPHAALRLLLAADSGAAVAIGDAVGALDTLRARAGGATLEAPEVVGLVRAQQGSYVASVAPPPTAARREVLVLARAGWESKFVLAALGEAGWRLRARLVTAPGIAVTDTGLLPIDTARYDAVVALDSSAADLAPAIARFVAAGGGLVAAGNATSLGPLRSIVPARAATRRPGRILLDADSMTRSGLPLRALAALRPDAGLLERQPAGIAVAVRRAGAGRVLAVGYDESWRWRMLGGASGPSAHRAWWSRMVGLVAPEREVADSAVPGSDAAPRAALVASLGPSGVAMEASTGSGDDARPLVLLVLIAAALLAETASRRFRGAP
;
A
#
# COMPACT_ATOMS: atom_id res chain seq x y z
N MET A 1 -87.50 17.20 3.57
CA MET A 1 -87.18 16.20 2.49
C MET A 1 -86.16 16.87 1.57
N ARG A 2 -84.91 16.32 1.50
CA ARG A 2 -83.89 16.85 0.56
C ARG A 2 -84.39 16.60 -0.87
N SER A 3 -84.29 17.57 -1.75
CA SER A 3 -84.73 17.42 -3.12
C SER A 3 -83.91 16.36 -3.85
N ARG A 4 -84.56 15.64 -4.83
CA ARG A 4 -83.79 14.61 -5.65
C ARG A 4 -82.59 15.24 -6.35
N ALA A 5 -82.50 16.52 -6.57
CA ALA A 5 -81.36 17.23 -7.14
C ALA A 5 -80.20 17.36 -6.17
N GLU A 6 -80.47 17.65 -4.87
CA GLU A 6 -79.42 17.72 -3.83
C GLU A 6 -78.75 16.37 -3.56
N LEU A 7 -79.58 15.28 -3.58
CA LEU A 7 -79.03 13.93 -3.42
C LEU A 7 -78.13 13.49 -4.58
N ARG A 8 -78.46 13.90 -5.80
CA ARG A 8 -77.66 13.66 -6.99
C ARG A 8 -76.34 14.45 -6.99
N ALA A 9 -76.41 15.76 -6.65
CA ALA A 9 -75.22 16.62 -6.53
C ALA A 9 -74.25 16.09 -5.46
N ALA A 10 -74.75 15.61 -4.31
CA ALA A 10 -73.98 15.01 -3.26
C ALA A 10 -73.29 13.72 -3.73
N GLY A 11 -73.96 12.88 -4.55
CA GLY A 11 -73.35 11.65 -5.13
C GLY A 11 -72.19 11.93 -6.08
N GLU A 12 -72.27 13.00 -6.85
CA GLU A 12 -71.18 13.41 -7.77
C GLU A 12 -69.98 13.99 -7.06
N TRP A 13 -70.24 14.82 -6.06
CA TRP A 13 -69.12 15.31 -5.23
C TRP A 13 -68.42 14.12 -4.53
N GLY A 14 -69.19 13.12 -4.08
CA GLY A 14 -68.68 11.90 -3.53
C GLY A 14 -67.80 11.11 -4.53
N LEU A 15 -68.29 10.97 -5.79
CA LEU A 15 -67.56 10.24 -6.83
C LEU A 15 -66.22 10.95 -7.19
N ARG A 16 -66.26 12.29 -7.31
CA ARG A 16 -65.05 13.10 -7.56
C ARG A 16 -64.06 13.03 -6.40
N ALA A 17 -64.52 13.07 -5.17
CA ALA A 17 -63.71 12.94 -3.99
C ALA A 17 -63.00 11.55 -3.96
N VAL A 18 -63.72 10.50 -4.31
CA VAL A 18 -63.15 9.15 -4.42
C VAL A 18 -62.10 9.07 -5.53
N LEU A 19 -62.38 9.66 -6.71
CA LEU A 19 -61.42 9.69 -7.81
C LEU A 19 -60.12 10.43 -7.43
N ILE A 20 -60.26 11.61 -6.80
CA ILE A 20 -59.10 12.39 -6.32
C ILE A 20 -58.32 11.63 -5.28
N ALA A 21 -59.00 10.94 -4.35
CA ALA A 21 -58.32 10.10 -3.34
C ALA A 21 -57.57 8.92 -3.96
N LEU A 22 -58.14 8.25 -4.98
CA LEU A 22 -57.46 7.16 -5.70
C LEU A 22 -56.25 7.66 -6.50
N LEU A 23 -56.35 8.81 -7.15
CA LEU A 23 -55.25 9.45 -7.86
C LEU A 23 -54.15 9.90 -6.90
N ALA A 24 -54.52 10.53 -5.76
CA ALA A 24 -53.58 10.91 -4.73
C ALA A 24 -52.84 9.68 -4.14
N LEU A 25 -53.57 8.58 -3.92
CA LEU A 25 -52.99 7.32 -3.47
C LEU A 25 -52.03 6.70 -4.52
N ALA A 26 -52.40 6.76 -5.79
CA ALA A 26 -51.55 6.30 -6.89
C ALA A 26 -50.29 7.15 -7.00
N LEU A 27 -50.41 8.48 -6.92
CA LEU A 27 -49.30 9.42 -6.93
C LEU A 27 -48.38 9.23 -5.69
N TRP A 28 -49.00 9.11 -4.50
CA TRP A 28 -48.25 8.82 -3.26
C TRP A 28 -47.44 7.51 -3.35
N ARG A 29 -48.05 6.45 -3.94
CA ARG A 29 -47.34 5.18 -4.20
C ARG A 29 -46.24 5.32 -5.25
N ALA A 30 -46.42 6.17 -6.27
CA ALA A 30 -45.40 6.43 -7.28
C ALA A 30 -44.21 7.24 -6.71
N LEU A 31 -44.51 8.21 -5.84
CA LEU A 31 -43.48 9.04 -5.19
C LEU A 31 -42.80 8.38 -4.00
N HIS A 32 -43.46 7.40 -3.37
CA HIS A 32 -42.93 6.59 -2.28
C HIS A 32 -42.94 5.13 -2.72
N PRO A 33 -42.05 4.73 -3.65
CA PRO A 33 -41.90 3.32 -3.96
C PRO A 33 -41.52 2.64 -2.66
N ARG A 34 -42.47 1.95 -2.04
CA ARG A 34 -42.13 1.02 -0.98
C ARG A 34 -41.08 0.14 -1.60
N ALA A 35 -39.97 -0.09 -0.87
CA ALA A 35 -39.08 -1.19 -1.22
C ALA A 35 -39.97 -2.40 -1.43
N GLN A 36 -40.37 -2.63 -2.68
CA GLN A 36 -41.15 -3.80 -3.04
C GLN A 36 -40.31 -4.94 -2.56
N GLY A 37 -40.89 -5.92 -1.86
CA GLY A 37 -40.21 -7.11 -1.44
C GLY A 37 -39.66 -7.80 -2.68
N GLY A 38 -38.61 -7.24 -3.23
CA GLY A 38 -37.93 -7.77 -4.39
C GLY A 38 -37.27 -9.06 -3.98
N GLU A 39 -37.26 -9.98 -4.87
CA GLU A 39 -36.66 -11.30 -4.69
C GLU A 39 -35.21 -11.14 -4.22
N THR A 40 -34.89 -11.66 -3.02
CA THR A 40 -33.51 -11.79 -2.59
C THR A 40 -32.93 -13.03 -3.25
N ARG A 41 -32.00 -12.82 -4.18
CA ARG A 41 -31.37 -13.92 -4.90
C ARG A 41 -30.07 -14.32 -4.21
N ARG A 42 -30.02 -15.55 -3.72
CA ARG A 42 -28.79 -16.15 -3.20
C ARG A 42 -27.96 -16.71 -4.36
N ILE A 43 -26.69 -16.38 -4.40
CA ILE A 43 -25.77 -16.70 -5.50
C ILE A 43 -24.52 -17.32 -4.90
N ALA A 44 -24.18 -18.54 -5.32
CA ALA A 44 -22.87 -19.14 -5.03
C ALA A 44 -21.80 -18.50 -5.92
N SER A 45 -20.56 -18.42 -5.44
CA SER A 45 -19.45 -17.81 -6.19
C SER A 45 -19.21 -18.47 -7.55
N SER A 46 -19.42 -19.77 -7.67
CA SER A 46 -19.32 -20.51 -8.94
C SER A 46 -20.35 -20.08 -9.99
N ALA A 47 -21.51 -19.60 -9.57
CA ALA A 47 -22.59 -19.13 -10.45
C ALA A 47 -22.54 -17.60 -10.69
N LEU A 48 -21.63 -16.88 -10.01
CA LEU A 48 -21.63 -15.43 -9.94
C LEU A 48 -21.60 -14.77 -11.33
N ALA A 49 -20.74 -15.22 -12.22
CA ALA A 49 -20.60 -14.64 -13.56
C ALA A 49 -21.91 -14.71 -14.38
N ARG A 50 -22.56 -15.88 -14.37
CA ARG A 50 -23.83 -16.09 -15.09
C ARG A 50 -24.96 -15.26 -14.49
N THR A 51 -25.03 -15.23 -13.18
CA THR A 51 -26.11 -14.54 -12.47
C THR A 51 -25.98 -13.02 -12.51
N LEU A 52 -24.74 -12.49 -12.57
CA LEU A 52 -24.52 -11.07 -12.80
C LEU A 52 -25.03 -10.64 -14.19
N ASP A 53 -24.80 -11.48 -15.21
CA ASP A 53 -25.30 -11.23 -16.57
C ASP A 53 -26.86 -11.28 -16.62
N GLU A 54 -27.48 -12.20 -15.90
CA GLU A 54 -28.91 -12.28 -15.77
C GLU A 54 -29.52 -11.12 -14.94
N ALA A 55 -28.88 -10.72 -13.85
CA ALA A 55 -29.37 -9.62 -12.98
C ALA A 55 -29.38 -8.27 -13.71
N THR A 56 -28.49 -8.07 -14.68
CA THR A 56 -28.50 -6.85 -15.52
C THR A 56 -29.60 -6.83 -16.55
N ARG A 57 -30.17 -7.99 -16.90
CA ARG A 57 -31.27 -8.12 -17.88
C ARG A 57 -32.65 -8.21 -17.24
N GLY A 58 -32.76 -8.49 -15.95
CA GLY A 58 -34.00 -8.78 -15.25
C GLY A 58 -34.50 -7.67 -14.35
N ALA A 59 -35.69 -7.12 -14.63
CA ALA A 59 -36.42 -6.29 -13.69
C ALA A 59 -36.99 -7.17 -12.56
N GLY A 60 -36.69 -6.85 -11.30
CA GLY A 60 -37.33 -7.52 -10.15
C GLY A 60 -36.41 -7.92 -9.01
N VAL A 61 -35.10 -7.97 -9.20
CA VAL A 61 -34.15 -8.27 -8.13
C VAL A 61 -33.85 -7.01 -7.34
N SER A 62 -34.14 -6.97 -6.05
CA SER A 62 -33.84 -5.85 -5.16
C SER A 62 -32.65 -6.10 -4.24
N ALA A 63 -32.32 -7.36 -4.00
CA ALA A 63 -31.23 -7.76 -3.13
C ALA A 63 -30.50 -9.00 -3.69
N ILE A 64 -29.18 -8.96 -3.59
CA ILE A 64 -28.29 -10.07 -3.95
C ILE A 64 -27.50 -10.47 -2.70
N ASP A 65 -27.54 -11.75 -2.34
CA ASP A 65 -26.78 -12.35 -1.26
C ASP A 65 -25.79 -13.35 -1.85
N VAL A 66 -24.49 -13.03 -1.76
CA VAL A 66 -23.43 -13.81 -2.39
C VAL A 66 -22.74 -14.69 -1.35
N GLU A 67 -22.80 -15.98 -1.55
CA GLU A 67 -22.03 -16.94 -0.77
C GLU A 67 -20.67 -17.18 -1.43
N LEU A 68 -19.60 -16.77 -0.73
CA LEU A 68 -18.24 -16.82 -1.24
C LEU A 68 -17.49 -18.03 -0.67
N ASP A 69 -17.24 -19.02 -1.51
CA ASP A 69 -16.27 -20.11 -1.31
C ASP A 69 -14.94 -19.81 -2.02
N ALA A 70 -14.94 -18.84 -2.91
CA ALA A 70 -13.76 -18.27 -3.59
C ALA A 70 -13.91 -16.77 -3.72
N LEU A 71 -12.79 -16.06 -3.83
CA LEU A 71 -12.82 -14.61 -4.05
C LEU A 71 -13.33 -14.28 -5.46
N PRO A 72 -14.26 -13.34 -5.58
CA PRO A 72 -14.67 -12.84 -6.87
C PRO A 72 -13.50 -12.13 -7.56
N THR A 73 -13.40 -12.30 -8.87
CA THR A 73 -12.39 -11.62 -9.67
C THR A 73 -12.53 -10.10 -9.58
N PRO A 74 -11.50 -9.31 -9.89
CA PRO A 74 -11.61 -7.85 -9.92
C PRO A 74 -12.78 -7.33 -10.76
N VAL A 75 -13.06 -7.98 -11.89
CA VAL A 75 -14.19 -7.64 -12.76
C VAL A 75 -15.53 -7.92 -12.06
N GLN A 76 -15.68 -9.09 -11.46
CA GLN A 76 -16.90 -9.45 -10.71
C GLN A 76 -17.14 -8.51 -9.52
N ARG A 77 -16.09 -8.10 -8.79
CA ARG A 77 -16.20 -7.11 -7.72
C ARG A 77 -16.66 -5.74 -8.24
N ALA A 78 -16.11 -5.30 -9.37
CA ALA A 78 -16.54 -4.06 -10.01
C ALA A 78 -18.04 -4.11 -10.41
N TRP A 79 -18.50 -5.24 -10.95
CA TRP A 79 -19.92 -5.46 -11.26
C TRP A 79 -20.81 -5.42 -10.02
N LEU A 80 -20.45 -6.14 -8.96
CA LEU A 80 -21.18 -6.10 -7.69
C LEU A 80 -21.24 -4.69 -7.10
N GLY A 81 -20.13 -3.94 -7.17
CA GLY A 81 -20.07 -2.53 -6.78
C GLY A 81 -20.98 -1.63 -7.63
N ALA A 82 -21.02 -1.85 -8.94
CA ALA A 82 -21.91 -1.12 -9.84
C ALA A 82 -23.41 -1.40 -9.56
N LEU A 83 -23.78 -2.66 -9.30
CA LEU A 83 -25.14 -3.02 -8.90
C LEU A 83 -25.53 -2.35 -7.59
N ARG A 84 -24.62 -2.32 -6.61
CA ARG A 84 -24.85 -1.57 -5.37
C ARG A 84 -25.02 -0.06 -5.63
N GLY A 85 -24.20 0.51 -6.49
CA GLY A 85 -24.31 1.91 -6.91
C GLY A 85 -25.64 2.22 -7.64
N ALA A 86 -26.20 1.24 -8.34
CA ALA A 86 -27.50 1.31 -8.98
C ALA A 86 -28.69 1.12 -8.00
N GLY A 87 -28.43 0.95 -6.70
CA GLY A 87 -29.45 0.88 -5.67
C GLY A 87 -29.84 -0.53 -5.23
N LEU A 88 -29.19 -1.58 -5.73
CA LEU A 88 -29.42 -2.94 -5.24
C LEU A 88 -28.73 -3.14 -3.88
N THR A 89 -29.39 -3.87 -2.99
CA THR A 89 -28.76 -4.33 -1.74
C THR A 89 -27.87 -5.52 -2.05
N VAL A 90 -26.54 -5.31 -2.06
CA VAL A 90 -25.58 -6.39 -2.25
C VAL A 90 -24.96 -6.74 -0.90
N ARG A 91 -25.08 -8.00 -0.49
CA ARG A 91 -24.46 -8.58 0.71
C ARG A 91 -23.60 -9.76 0.31
N TRP A 92 -22.64 -10.06 1.14
CA TRP A 92 -21.78 -11.23 0.95
C TRP A 92 -21.47 -11.90 2.29
N HIS A 93 -21.30 -13.20 2.28
CA HIS A 93 -20.88 -14.01 3.42
C HIS A 93 -19.99 -15.15 2.95
N GLY A 94 -19.30 -15.79 3.87
CA GLY A 94 -18.39 -16.90 3.58
C GLY A 94 -17.07 -16.78 4.32
N PRO A 95 -16.29 -17.87 4.40
CA PRO A 95 -15.03 -17.94 5.13
C PRO A 95 -13.86 -17.34 4.31
N VAL A 96 -13.96 -16.07 3.93
CA VAL A 96 -12.90 -15.38 3.18
C VAL A 96 -11.72 -15.06 4.11
N PRO A 97 -10.53 -15.67 3.93
CA PRO A 97 -9.38 -15.47 4.81
C PRO A 97 -8.85 -14.05 4.70
N ALA A 98 -8.20 -13.59 5.77
CA ALA A 98 -7.43 -12.38 5.74
C ALA A 98 -6.14 -12.64 4.97
N LEU A 99 -6.11 -12.37 3.68
CA LEU A 99 -4.94 -12.52 2.83
C LEU A 99 -4.60 -11.18 2.19
N ALA A 100 -3.40 -10.68 2.50
CA ALA A 100 -2.82 -9.52 1.83
C ALA A 100 -1.33 -9.77 1.58
N PHE A 101 -0.84 -9.25 0.48
CA PHE A 101 0.50 -9.53 -0.01
C PHE A 101 1.12 -8.28 -0.63
N SER A 102 2.36 -7.98 -0.28
CA SER A 102 3.09 -6.86 -0.87
C SER A 102 4.51 -7.25 -1.23
N ALA A 103 5.07 -6.54 -2.20
CA ALA A 103 6.43 -6.73 -2.65
C ALA A 103 7.18 -5.40 -2.53
N GLU A 104 8.33 -5.42 -1.88
CA GLU A 104 9.19 -4.25 -1.68
C GLU A 104 10.58 -4.53 -2.24
N ARG A 105 11.15 -3.59 -3.00
CA ARG A 105 12.56 -3.66 -3.32
C ARG A 105 13.37 -3.04 -2.20
N VAL A 106 14.32 -3.80 -1.70
CA VAL A 106 15.37 -3.26 -0.84
C VAL A 106 16.21 -2.28 -1.67
N ARG A 107 16.59 -1.15 -1.08
CA ARG A 107 17.27 -0.06 -1.79
C ARG A 107 18.72 -0.35 -2.17
N GLU A 108 19.21 -1.51 -1.83
CA GLU A 108 20.54 -1.99 -2.17
C GLU A 108 20.58 -2.53 -3.60
N PRO A 109 21.69 -2.36 -4.34
CA PRO A 109 21.85 -3.02 -5.63
C PRO A 109 21.81 -4.54 -5.49
N HIS A 110 21.19 -5.21 -6.45
CA HIS A 110 21.06 -6.68 -6.47
C HIS A 110 20.45 -7.30 -5.20
N ALA A 111 19.79 -6.49 -4.38
CA ALA A 111 19.11 -7.01 -3.21
C ALA A 111 17.88 -7.83 -3.63
N ALA A 112 17.61 -8.89 -2.88
CA ALA A 112 16.42 -9.71 -3.01
C ALA A 112 15.15 -8.85 -2.89
N LEU A 113 14.10 -9.26 -3.60
CA LEU A 113 12.77 -8.70 -3.41
C LEU A 113 12.24 -9.17 -2.06
N ARG A 114 11.80 -8.25 -1.22
CA ARG A 114 11.15 -8.57 0.04
C ARG A 114 9.65 -8.70 -0.18
N LEU A 115 9.14 -9.88 0.10
CA LEU A 115 7.74 -10.23 0.03
C LEU A 115 7.15 -10.23 1.45
N LEU A 116 6.13 -9.43 1.67
CA LEU A 116 5.45 -9.31 2.96
C LEU A 116 4.05 -9.93 2.84
N LEU A 117 3.79 -10.91 3.68
CA LEU A 117 2.52 -11.62 3.75
C LEU A 117 1.79 -11.25 5.03
N ALA A 118 0.52 -10.90 4.92
CA ALA A 118 -0.42 -10.90 6.03
C ALA A 118 -1.50 -11.95 5.75
N ALA A 119 -1.75 -12.84 6.69
CA ALA A 119 -2.73 -13.93 6.60
C ALA A 119 -3.24 -14.28 8.00
N ASP A 120 -4.26 -15.13 8.08
CA ASP A 120 -4.74 -15.65 9.36
C ASP A 120 -3.61 -16.37 10.12
N SER A 121 -3.55 -16.17 11.45
CA SER A 121 -2.47 -16.72 12.27
C SER A 121 -2.40 -18.25 12.16
N GLY A 122 -1.21 -18.76 11.87
CA GLY A 122 -0.95 -20.19 11.67
C GLY A 122 -1.22 -20.68 10.24
N ALA A 123 -1.81 -19.89 9.37
CA ALA A 123 -2.10 -20.28 7.99
C ALA A 123 -0.83 -20.61 7.22
N ALA A 124 -0.87 -21.66 6.43
CA ALA A 124 0.15 -21.99 5.44
C ALA A 124 -0.25 -21.37 4.10
N VAL A 125 0.63 -20.56 3.54
CA VAL A 125 0.42 -19.82 2.29
C VAL A 125 1.51 -20.16 1.31
N ALA A 126 1.16 -20.69 0.15
CA ALA A 126 2.08 -20.98 -0.93
C ALA A 126 2.41 -19.68 -1.68
N ILE A 127 3.68 -19.42 -1.88
CA ILE A 127 4.19 -18.28 -2.66
C ILE A 127 4.75 -18.79 -3.96
N GLY A 128 4.39 -18.14 -5.07
CA GLY A 128 4.90 -18.50 -6.39
C GLY A 128 4.91 -17.29 -7.33
N ASP A 129 5.59 -17.45 -8.44
CA ASP A 129 5.65 -16.46 -9.53
C ASP A 129 5.17 -17.06 -10.86
N ALA A 130 5.48 -16.42 -11.99
CA ALA A 130 5.09 -16.90 -13.32
C ALA A 130 5.82 -18.20 -13.72
N VAL A 131 6.97 -18.51 -13.10
CA VAL A 131 7.78 -19.70 -13.43
C VAL A 131 7.41 -20.88 -12.54
N GLY A 132 6.97 -20.64 -11.30
CA GLY A 132 6.58 -21.71 -10.39
C GLY A 132 6.54 -21.36 -8.92
N ALA A 133 6.61 -22.36 -8.08
CA ALA A 133 6.62 -22.22 -6.62
C ALA A 133 7.96 -21.65 -6.15
N LEU A 134 7.88 -20.64 -5.27
CA LEU A 134 9.04 -20.05 -4.59
C LEU A 134 9.23 -20.66 -3.19
N ASP A 135 8.16 -20.64 -2.38
CA ASP A 135 8.20 -21.14 -1.00
C ASP A 135 6.78 -21.36 -0.46
N THR A 136 6.69 -21.96 0.73
CA THR A 136 5.45 -22.02 1.52
C THR A 136 5.70 -21.41 2.89
N LEU A 137 5.04 -20.28 3.15
CA LEU A 137 5.20 -19.52 4.38
C LEU A 137 4.11 -19.88 5.39
N ARG A 138 4.48 -19.93 6.67
CA ARG A 138 3.53 -20.02 7.77
C ARG A 138 3.39 -18.65 8.44
N ALA A 139 2.20 -18.06 8.39
CA ALA A 139 1.93 -16.77 9.02
C ALA A 139 2.02 -16.89 10.55
N ARG A 140 3.08 -16.37 11.16
CA ARG A 140 3.24 -16.29 12.61
C ARG A 140 2.69 -14.96 13.10
N ALA A 141 1.81 -15.01 14.10
CA ALA A 141 1.13 -13.80 14.59
C ALA A 141 0.49 -12.95 13.46
N GLY A 142 -0.03 -13.61 12.42
CA GLY A 142 -0.69 -12.93 11.30
C GLY A 142 0.22 -12.42 10.19
N GLY A 143 1.53 -12.69 10.22
CA GLY A 143 2.44 -12.24 9.18
C GLY A 143 3.61 -13.17 8.90
N ALA A 144 4.23 -13.01 7.73
CA ALA A 144 5.47 -13.65 7.34
C ALA A 144 6.22 -12.80 6.31
N THR A 145 7.52 -13.01 6.20
CA THR A 145 8.39 -12.32 5.24
C THR A 145 9.23 -13.33 4.50
N LEU A 146 9.37 -13.16 3.19
CA LEU A 146 10.26 -13.91 2.33
C LEU A 146 11.20 -12.97 1.58
N GLU A 147 12.48 -13.30 1.48
CA GLU A 147 13.40 -12.63 0.57
C GLU A 147 13.64 -13.54 -0.64
N ALA A 148 13.13 -13.09 -1.79
CA ALA A 148 13.27 -13.78 -3.07
C ALA A 148 14.36 -13.09 -3.91
N PRO A 149 15.47 -13.77 -4.24
CA PRO A 149 16.57 -13.15 -4.99
C PRO A 149 16.14 -12.78 -6.42
N GLU A 150 15.28 -13.57 -7.01
CA GLU A 150 14.77 -13.34 -8.36
C GLU A 150 13.30 -13.77 -8.44
N VAL A 151 12.51 -12.99 -9.14
CA VAL A 151 11.09 -13.29 -9.41
C VAL A 151 10.73 -12.88 -10.83
N VAL A 152 9.81 -13.61 -11.46
CA VAL A 152 9.39 -13.39 -12.85
C VAL A 152 7.89 -13.09 -12.88
N GLY A 153 7.52 -11.93 -13.39
CA GLY A 153 6.12 -11.52 -13.52
C GLY A 153 5.42 -11.29 -12.19
N LEU A 154 4.12 -11.57 -12.14
CA LEU A 154 3.31 -11.41 -10.93
C LEU A 154 3.68 -12.46 -9.89
N VAL A 155 3.92 -12.00 -8.66
CA VAL A 155 4.07 -12.88 -7.50
C VAL A 155 2.70 -13.10 -6.88
N ARG A 156 2.41 -14.35 -6.50
CA ARG A 156 1.13 -14.79 -5.96
C ARG A 156 1.32 -15.44 -4.61
N ALA A 157 0.40 -15.10 -3.71
CA ALA A 157 0.24 -15.77 -2.41
C ALA A 157 -1.09 -16.52 -2.44
N GLN A 158 -1.07 -17.83 -2.21
CA GLN A 158 -2.22 -18.70 -2.31
C GLN A 158 -2.51 -19.40 -0.98
N GLN A 159 -3.75 -19.27 -0.49
CA GLN A 159 -4.28 -19.97 0.66
C GLN A 159 -5.57 -20.70 0.26
N GLY A 160 -5.50 -22.01 0.05
CA GLY A 160 -6.62 -22.78 -0.52
C GLY A 160 -7.00 -22.29 -1.92
N SER A 161 -8.26 -21.89 -2.11
CA SER A 161 -8.77 -21.29 -3.35
C SER A 161 -8.53 -19.77 -3.46
N TYR A 162 -8.01 -19.13 -2.41
CA TYR A 162 -7.85 -17.69 -2.33
C TYR A 162 -6.45 -17.26 -2.77
N VAL A 163 -6.40 -16.26 -3.63
CA VAL A 163 -5.14 -15.76 -4.20
C VAL A 163 -5.05 -14.25 -4.04
N ALA A 164 -3.93 -13.79 -3.48
CA ALA A 164 -3.50 -12.40 -3.58
C ALA A 164 -2.32 -12.33 -4.56
N SER A 165 -2.23 -11.27 -5.33
CA SER A 165 -1.18 -11.10 -6.34
C SER A 165 -0.64 -9.68 -6.36
N VAL A 166 0.68 -9.55 -6.55
CA VAL A 166 1.36 -8.27 -6.62
C VAL A 166 2.40 -8.27 -7.74
N ALA A 167 2.50 -7.16 -8.45
CA ALA A 167 3.60 -6.94 -9.37
C ALA A 167 4.84 -6.53 -8.58
N PRO A 168 6.02 -7.10 -8.90
CA PRO A 168 7.26 -6.57 -8.35
C PRO A 168 7.41 -5.10 -8.72
N PRO A 169 7.79 -4.22 -7.77
CA PRO A 169 8.04 -2.84 -8.10
C PRO A 169 9.10 -2.74 -9.21
N PRO A 170 8.94 -1.84 -10.17
CA PRO A 170 9.89 -1.69 -11.26
C PRO A 170 11.27 -1.29 -10.73
N THR A 171 12.33 -1.73 -11.43
CA THR A 171 13.70 -1.40 -11.05
C THR A 171 14.01 0.04 -11.49
N ALA A 172 14.05 0.96 -10.55
CA ALA A 172 14.52 2.30 -10.83
C ALA A 172 16.03 2.31 -11.16
N ALA A 173 16.43 3.05 -12.19
CA ALA A 173 17.84 3.24 -12.50
C ALA A 173 18.54 3.94 -11.32
N ARG A 174 19.54 3.26 -10.73
CA ARG A 174 20.35 3.85 -9.66
C ARG A 174 21.37 4.82 -10.20
N ARG A 175 21.53 5.94 -9.51
CA ARG A 175 22.57 6.92 -9.75
C ARG A 175 23.84 6.56 -9.02
N GLU A 176 24.83 7.44 -9.13
CA GLU A 176 26.13 7.21 -8.49
C GLU A 176 26.07 7.52 -6.99
N VAL A 177 27.00 6.93 -6.25
CA VAL A 177 27.29 7.27 -4.85
C VAL A 177 28.63 7.97 -4.82
N LEU A 178 28.68 9.16 -4.25
CA LEU A 178 29.92 9.93 -4.11
C LEU A 178 30.56 9.62 -2.75
N VAL A 179 31.78 9.13 -2.76
CA VAL A 179 32.57 8.87 -1.55
C VAL A 179 33.64 9.97 -1.38
N LEU A 180 33.61 10.65 -0.24
CA LEU A 180 34.52 11.71 0.14
C LEU A 180 35.33 11.27 1.35
N ALA A 181 36.64 11.14 1.19
CA ALA A 181 37.50 10.61 2.24
C ALA A 181 38.96 11.05 2.06
N ARG A 182 39.76 10.89 3.12
CA ARG A 182 41.22 10.79 3.00
C ARG A 182 41.60 9.43 2.44
N ALA A 183 42.64 9.38 1.62
CA ALA A 183 43.22 8.15 1.15
C ALA A 183 43.76 7.33 2.34
N GLY A 184 43.34 6.09 2.48
CA GLY A 184 43.70 5.21 3.58
C GLY A 184 42.96 3.88 3.55
N TRP A 185 43.16 3.07 4.59
CA TRP A 185 42.51 1.77 4.70
C TRP A 185 40.99 1.85 4.73
N GLU A 186 40.40 2.81 5.49
CA GLU A 186 38.96 2.98 5.60
C GLU A 186 38.35 3.29 4.22
N SER A 187 38.84 4.31 3.52
CA SER A 187 38.34 4.67 2.19
C SER A 187 38.50 3.51 1.19
N LYS A 188 39.64 2.84 1.20
CA LYS A 188 39.89 1.68 0.33
C LYS A 188 38.85 0.59 0.52
N PHE A 189 38.59 0.18 1.76
CA PHE A 189 37.69 -0.94 2.03
C PHE A 189 36.21 -0.54 1.98
N VAL A 190 35.85 0.71 2.25
CA VAL A 190 34.48 1.20 2.01
C VAL A 190 34.18 1.23 0.52
N LEU A 191 35.08 1.76 -0.31
CA LEU A 191 34.93 1.72 -1.76
C LEU A 191 34.83 0.29 -2.30
N ALA A 192 35.70 -0.62 -1.82
CA ALA A 192 35.62 -2.02 -2.20
C ALA A 192 34.28 -2.64 -1.79
N ALA A 193 33.83 -2.41 -0.56
CA ALA A 193 32.55 -2.94 -0.05
C ALA A 193 31.36 -2.48 -0.88
N LEU A 194 31.30 -1.18 -1.19
CA LEU A 194 30.20 -0.62 -1.99
C LEU A 194 30.28 -1.06 -3.46
N GLY A 195 31.48 -1.10 -4.05
CA GLY A 195 31.68 -1.60 -5.42
C GLY A 195 31.31 -3.07 -5.57
N GLU A 196 31.74 -3.93 -4.64
CA GLU A 196 31.39 -5.35 -4.59
C GLU A 196 29.89 -5.58 -4.36
N ALA A 197 29.20 -4.63 -3.70
CA ALA A 197 27.75 -4.63 -3.54
C ALA A 197 27.00 -4.12 -4.78
N GLY A 198 27.71 -3.71 -5.84
CA GLY A 198 27.10 -3.25 -7.09
C GLY A 198 26.72 -1.76 -7.14
N TRP A 199 27.17 -0.95 -6.17
CA TRP A 199 26.97 0.49 -6.24
C TRP A 199 27.87 1.11 -7.32
N ARG A 200 27.31 2.04 -8.08
CA ARG A 200 28.10 2.88 -9.02
C ARG A 200 28.76 3.98 -8.21
N LEU A 201 30.09 3.99 -8.18
CA LEU A 201 30.84 4.86 -7.29
C LEU A 201 31.55 5.98 -8.03
N ARG A 202 31.64 7.12 -7.36
CA ARG A 202 32.62 8.17 -7.60
C ARG A 202 33.34 8.45 -6.31
N ALA A 203 34.63 8.69 -6.41
CA ALA A 203 35.45 8.96 -5.24
C ALA A 203 36.23 10.27 -5.39
N ARG A 204 36.30 11.03 -4.30
CA ARG A 204 37.30 12.09 -4.11
C ARG A 204 38.12 11.76 -2.88
N LEU A 205 39.39 11.42 -3.11
CA LEU A 205 40.32 11.01 -2.07
C LEU A 205 41.38 12.09 -1.86
N VAL A 206 41.41 12.68 -0.67
CA VAL A 206 42.45 13.63 -0.28
C VAL A 206 43.70 12.86 0.13
N THR A 207 44.79 13.02 -0.61
CA THR A 207 46.07 12.33 -0.38
C THR A 207 47.04 13.17 0.46
N ALA A 208 46.97 14.49 0.28
CA ALA A 208 47.73 15.46 1.05
C ALA A 208 46.96 16.80 1.16
N PRO A 209 47.35 17.73 2.03
CA PRO A 209 46.73 19.05 2.09
C PRO A 209 46.71 19.70 0.72
N GLY A 210 45.54 20.07 0.22
CA GLY A 210 45.35 20.67 -1.10
C GLY A 210 45.42 19.71 -2.30
N ILE A 211 45.75 18.43 -2.09
CA ILE A 211 45.86 17.43 -3.15
C ILE A 211 44.78 16.38 -3.01
N ALA A 212 43.87 16.34 -3.98
CA ALA A 212 42.82 15.34 -4.05
C ALA A 212 42.84 14.61 -5.39
N VAL A 213 42.68 13.30 -5.37
CA VAL A 213 42.48 12.47 -6.55
C VAL A 213 40.99 12.26 -6.76
N THR A 214 40.51 12.50 -7.96
CA THR A 214 39.12 12.27 -8.38
C THR A 214 39.13 11.48 -9.69
N ASP A 215 38.22 10.53 -9.85
CA ASP A 215 38.15 9.68 -11.05
C ASP A 215 37.90 10.46 -12.35
N THR A 216 37.13 11.54 -12.34
CA THR A 216 36.85 12.39 -13.52
C THR A 216 36.33 13.74 -13.06
N GLY A 217 37.15 14.68 -12.68
CA GLY A 217 36.72 16.01 -12.25
C GLY A 217 35.51 16.05 -11.29
N LEU A 218 35.50 16.96 -10.36
CA LEU A 218 34.37 17.07 -9.42
C LEU A 218 33.19 17.71 -10.13
N LEU A 219 32.20 16.91 -10.41
CA LEU A 219 30.93 17.37 -10.97
C LEU A 219 30.01 17.91 -9.85
N PRO A 220 29.06 18.81 -10.17
CA PRO A 220 28.14 19.34 -9.17
C PRO A 220 27.47 18.22 -8.38
N ILE A 221 27.39 18.40 -7.04
CA ILE A 221 26.71 17.46 -6.16
C ILE A 221 25.21 17.78 -6.21
N ASP A 222 24.49 17.05 -7.04
CA ASP A 222 23.05 17.19 -7.24
C ASP A 222 22.32 15.85 -7.26
N THR A 223 21.01 15.91 -7.07
CA THR A 223 20.12 14.73 -7.05
C THR A 223 19.87 14.16 -8.44
N ALA A 224 20.26 14.83 -9.52
CA ALA A 224 20.19 14.29 -10.88
C ALA A 224 21.27 13.23 -11.12
N ARG A 225 22.38 13.35 -10.44
CA ARG A 225 23.56 12.50 -10.60
C ARG A 225 23.74 11.49 -9.48
N TYR A 226 23.60 11.93 -8.23
CA TYR A 226 23.91 11.10 -7.08
C TYR A 226 22.66 10.67 -6.32
N ASP A 227 22.65 9.44 -5.82
CA ASP A 227 21.66 8.94 -4.86
C ASP A 227 22.11 9.26 -3.43
N ALA A 228 23.42 9.15 -3.17
CA ALA A 228 23.96 9.40 -1.84
C ALA A 228 25.38 9.96 -1.89
N VAL A 229 25.75 10.66 -0.81
CA VAL A 229 27.12 11.07 -0.49
C VAL A 229 27.54 10.31 0.77
N VAL A 230 28.72 9.71 0.76
CA VAL A 230 29.37 9.07 1.90
C VAL A 230 30.56 9.93 2.29
N ALA A 231 30.45 10.68 3.38
CA ALA A 231 31.53 11.52 3.93
C ALA A 231 32.17 10.77 5.12
N LEU A 232 33.37 10.21 4.94
CA LEU A 232 34.03 9.38 5.93
C LEU A 232 34.81 10.18 6.99
N ASP A 233 35.21 11.40 6.66
CA ASP A 233 36.03 12.24 7.54
C ASP A 233 35.89 13.72 7.20
N SER A 234 36.78 14.54 7.78
CA SER A 234 36.81 16.00 7.58
C SER A 234 37.25 16.44 6.18
N SER A 235 37.67 15.54 5.29
CA SER A 235 38.04 15.89 3.90
C SER A 235 36.86 16.36 3.06
N ALA A 236 35.64 16.20 3.54
CA ALA A 236 34.42 16.72 2.94
C ALA A 236 34.13 18.20 3.30
N ALA A 237 35.01 18.87 4.06
CA ALA A 237 34.73 20.20 4.64
C ALA A 237 34.45 21.30 3.59
N ASP A 238 35.21 21.33 2.51
CA ASP A 238 35.07 22.27 1.39
C ASP A 238 33.76 22.04 0.61
N LEU A 239 33.23 20.83 0.63
CA LEU A 239 31.99 20.43 -0.06
C LEU A 239 30.77 20.43 0.86
N ALA A 240 30.94 20.63 2.17
CA ALA A 240 29.87 20.54 3.15
C ALA A 240 28.65 21.43 2.85
N PRO A 241 28.79 22.67 2.35
CA PRO A 241 27.62 23.48 1.94
C PRO A 241 26.87 22.88 0.74
N ALA A 242 27.58 22.30 -0.23
CA ALA A 242 26.96 21.64 -1.38
C ALA A 242 26.23 20.36 -0.96
N ILE A 243 26.83 19.58 -0.06
CA ILE A 243 26.22 18.38 0.53
C ILE A 243 24.92 18.74 1.29
N ALA A 244 24.94 19.81 2.08
CA ALA A 244 23.74 20.24 2.81
C ALA A 244 22.59 20.63 1.86
N ARG A 245 22.87 21.31 0.75
CA ARG A 245 21.86 21.61 -0.29
C ARG A 245 21.39 20.37 -1.01
N PHE A 246 22.27 19.43 -1.34
CA PHE A 246 21.94 18.16 -1.94
C PHE A 246 20.98 17.35 -1.07
N VAL A 247 21.22 17.27 0.25
CA VAL A 247 20.34 16.61 1.20
C VAL A 247 18.98 17.32 1.28
N ALA A 248 18.97 18.66 1.35
CA ALA A 248 17.73 19.43 1.36
C ALA A 248 16.87 19.17 0.11
N ALA A 249 17.51 18.91 -1.04
CA ALA A 249 16.87 18.58 -2.31
C ALA A 249 16.46 17.10 -2.46
N GLY A 250 16.64 16.26 -1.43
CA GLY A 250 16.22 14.86 -1.44
C GLY A 250 17.33 13.82 -1.56
N GLY A 251 18.59 14.23 -1.62
CA GLY A 251 19.72 13.32 -1.63
C GLY A 251 20.00 12.67 -0.29
N GLY A 252 20.72 11.54 -0.30
CA GLY A 252 21.14 10.80 0.90
C GLY A 252 22.53 11.21 1.41
N LEU A 253 22.74 11.21 2.72
CA LEU A 253 24.06 11.41 3.32
C LEU A 253 24.36 10.35 4.37
N VAL A 254 25.52 9.71 4.23
CA VAL A 254 26.15 8.94 5.31
C VAL A 254 27.35 9.76 5.79
N ALA A 255 27.28 10.29 7.01
CA ALA A 255 28.37 11.05 7.64
C ALA A 255 29.03 10.19 8.73
N ALA A 256 30.33 9.93 8.58
CA ALA A 256 31.08 9.15 9.56
C ALA A 256 32.12 10.02 10.31
N GLY A 257 32.40 9.62 11.54
CA GLY A 257 33.44 10.25 12.35
C GLY A 257 33.36 11.78 12.38
N ASN A 258 34.45 12.44 12.03
CA ASN A 258 34.58 13.89 12.06
C ASN A 258 33.70 14.62 11.02
N ALA A 259 33.21 13.95 9.97
CA ALA A 259 32.27 14.56 9.04
C ALA A 259 30.98 15.02 9.73
N THR A 260 30.54 14.36 10.79
CA THR A 260 29.36 14.74 11.57
C THR A 260 29.49 16.08 12.27
N SER A 261 30.70 16.60 12.40
CA SER A 261 31.02 17.84 13.12
C SER A 261 31.27 19.04 12.20
N LEU A 262 31.27 18.82 10.89
CA LEU A 262 31.49 19.90 9.89
C LEU A 262 30.36 20.96 9.98
N GLY A 263 30.72 22.22 9.95
CA GLY A 263 29.81 23.34 10.21
C GLY A 263 28.46 23.24 9.50
N PRO A 264 28.41 23.21 8.14
CA PRO A 264 27.16 23.11 7.40
C PRO A 264 26.40 21.80 7.64
N LEU A 265 27.09 20.69 7.93
CA LEU A 265 26.46 19.38 8.16
C LEU A 265 25.90 19.26 9.57
N ARG A 266 26.43 20.04 10.53
CA ARG A 266 26.00 20.01 11.93
C ARG A 266 24.52 20.25 12.13
N SER A 267 23.88 21.02 11.25
CA SER A 267 22.44 21.31 11.32
C SER A 267 21.57 20.15 10.81
N ILE A 268 22.10 19.29 9.96
CA ILE A 268 21.36 18.24 9.28
C ILE A 268 21.64 16.83 9.81
N VAL A 269 22.79 16.58 10.48
CA VAL A 269 23.10 15.26 11.05
C VAL A 269 22.19 14.91 12.22
N PRO A 270 21.85 13.62 12.45
CA PRO A 270 21.02 13.18 13.58
C PRO A 270 21.70 13.33 14.93
N ALA A 271 23.03 13.24 14.96
CA ALA A 271 23.85 13.38 16.15
C ALA A 271 25.30 13.69 15.76
N ARG A 272 26.12 14.12 16.70
CA ARG A 272 27.55 14.41 16.48
C ARG A 272 28.40 13.33 17.11
N ALA A 273 29.47 12.93 16.44
CA ALA A 273 30.43 12.02 17.02
C ALA A 273 31.17 12.71 18.18
N ALA A 274 31.24 12.03 19.31
CA ALA A 274 32.02 12.43 20.46
C ALA A 274 33.50 12.10 20.27
N THR A 275 34.32 12.30 21.30
CA THR A 275 35.71 11.88 21.32
C THR A 275 35.82 10.38 21.08
N ARG A 276 36.82 9.98 20.30
CA ARG A 276 37.10 8.56 19.99
C ARG A 276 37.38 7.79 21.28
N ARG A 277 36.69 6.67 21.43
CA ARG A 277 37.03 5.67 22.43
C ARG A 277 37.76 4.51 21.76
N PRO A 278 38.86 4.04 22.30
CA PRO A 278 39.59 2.89 21.74
C PRO A 278 38.65 1.69 21.75
N GLY A 279 38.66 0.91 20.65
CA GLY A 279 38.01 -0.38 20.59
C GLY A 279 38.79 -1.42 21.43
N ARG A 280 38.10 -2.44 21.88
CA ARG A 280 38.75 -3.64 22.37
C ARG A 280 39.26 -4.43 21.16
N ILE A 281 40.57 -4.48 21.00
CA ILE A 281 41.16 -5.45 20.09
C ILE A 281 41.08 -6.79 20.84
N LEU A 282 40.08 -7.59 20.51
CA LEU A 282 40.03 -8.98 20.95
C LEU A 282 41.10 -9.73 20.11
N LEU A 283 42.16 -10.17 20.78
CA LEU A 283 43.24 -10.90 20.15
C LEU A 283 42.84 -12.36 19.74
N ASP A 284 41.64 -12.80 20.12
CA ASP A 284 41.07 -14.05 19.63
C ASP A 284 40.58 -13.87 18.19
N ALA A 285 41.40 -14.32 17.27
CA ALA A 285 41.46 -13.99 15.86
C ALA A 285 40.21 -14.38 15.04
N ASP A 286 39.24 -15.11 15.57
CA ASP A 286 38.22 -15.74 14.73
C ASP A 286 36.86 -15.00 14.71
N SER A 287 36.68 -13.88 15.40
CA SER A 287 35.38 -13.26 15.45
C SER A 287 35.35 -11.77 15.81
N MET A 288 36.18 -10.94 15.18
CA MET A 288 36.00 -9.50 15.34
C MET A 288 34.62 -9.07 14.79
N THR A 289 33.70 -8.73 15.67
CA THR A 289 32.41 -8.17 15.31
C THR A 289 32.49 -6.65 15.33
N ARG A 290 31.42 -5.95 14.80
CA ARG A 290 31.33 -4.49 14.89
C ARG A 290 31.44 -3.96 16.31
N SER A 291 31.03 -4.73 17.32
CA SER A 291 31.13 -4.35 18.74
C SER A 291 32.57 -4.19 19.23
N GLY A 292 33.54 -4.80 18.56
CA GLY A 292 34.96 -4.65 18.85
C GLY A 292 35.64 -3.45 18.20
N LEU A 293 34.95 -2.73 17.30
CA LEU A 293 35.50 -1.58 16.60
C LEU A 293 35.68 -0.36 17.52
N PRO A 294 36.68 0.50 17.24
CA PRO A 294 36.75 1.81 17.84
C PRO A 294 35.48 2.60 17.56
N LEU A 295 34.93 3.21 18.62
CA LEU A 295 33.67 3.94 18.52
C LEU A 295 33.86 5.41 18.93
N ARG A 296 33.43 6.32 18.07
CA ARG A 296 33.08 7.68 18.42
C ARG A 296 31.59 7.72 18.74
N ALA A 297 31.22 7.46 19.98
CA ALA A 297 29.82 7.41 20.36
C ALA A 297 29.10 8.68 19.90
N LEU A 298 27.94 8.53 19.28
CA LEU A 298 27.12 9.64 18.85
C LEU A 298 26.47 10.29 20.07
N ALA A 299 26.65 11.59 20.23
CA ALA A 299 26.12 12.37 21.33
C ALA A 299 25.17 13.47 20.81
N ALA A 300 24.37 14.05 21.73
CA ALA A 300 23.40 15.07 21.40
C ALA A 300 22.45 14.64 20.25
N LEU A 301 21.85 13.45 20.43
CA LEU A 301 20.84 12.93 19.50
C LEU A 301 19.68 13.93 19.41
N ARG A 302 19.26 14.28 18.21
CA ARG A 302 18.14 15.19 17.98
C ARG A 302 16.83 14.49 18.32
N PRO A 303 15.79 15.24 18.76
CA PRO A 303 14.49 14.67 19.12
C PRO A 303 13.79 13.94 17.96
N ASP A 304 14.07 14.37 16.70
CA ASP A 304 13.52 13.80 15.46
C ASP A 304 14.40 12.72 14.84
N ALA A 305 15.45 12.28 15.54
CA ALA A 305 16.37 11.25 15.06
C ALA A 305 15.98 9.87 15.58
N GLY A 306 16.03 8.87 14.66
CA GLY A 306 15.88 7.46 14.96
C GLY A 306 17.21 6.82 15.34
N LEU A 307 17.20 5.99 16.36
CA LEU A 307 18.33 5.17 16.76
C LEU A 307 18.31 3.87 15.94
N LEU A 308 19.39 3.58 15.20
CA LEU A 308 19.52 2.34 14.43
C LEU A 308 20.41 1.31 15.13
N GLU A 309 21.52 1.74 15.72
CA GLU A 309 22.44 0.81 16.37
C GLU A 309 23.00 1.41 17.65
N ARG A 310 22.99 0.61 18.72
CA ARG A 310 23.56 0.94 20.03
C ARG A 310 24.59 -0.11 20.40
N GLN A 311 25.71 0.34 20.93
CA GLN A 311 26.74 -0.48 21.54
C GLN A 311 26.82 -0.18 23.06
N PRO A 312 27.44 -1.05 23.87
CA PRO A 312 27.65 -0.74 25.28
C PRO A 312 28.39 0.59 25.51
N ALA A 313 29.28 0.97 24.59
CA ALA A 313 30.02 2.22 24.62
C ALA A 313 29.21 3.47 24.22
N GLY A 314 27.99 3.31 23.69
CA GLY A 314 27.13 4.40 23.30
C GLY A 314 26.38 4.17 21.98
N ILE A 315 25.76 5.22 21.44
CA ILE A 315 25.07 5.16 20.15
C ILE A 315 26.09 5.08 19.03
N ALA A 316 25.96 4.05 18.19
CA ALA A 316 26.84 3.80 17.06
C ALA A 316 26.29 4.32 15.72
N VAL A 317 24.98 4.18 15.48
CA VAL A 317 24.35 4.62 14.24
C VAL A 317 22.99 5.26 14.55
N ALA A 318 22.77 6.43 13.95
CA ALA A 318 21.50 7.16 14.04
C ALA A 318 21.11 7.73 12.67
N VAL A 319 19.84 7.91 12.44
CA VAL A 319 19.27 8.41 11.18
C VAL A 319 18.24 9.49 11.42
N ARG A 320 18.08 10.44 10.50
CA ARG A 320 16.97 11.40 10.49
C ARG A 320 16.62 11.83 9.08
N ARG A 321 15.45 12.44 8.95
CA ARG A 321 15.09 13.21 7.75
C ARG A 321 15.60 14.64 7.90
N ALA A 322 16.15 15.20 6.82
CA ALA A 322 16.61 16.59 6.78
C ALA A 322 16.20 17.19 5.43
N GLY A 323 15.24 18.13 5.44
CA GLY A 323 14.57 18.55 4.21
C GLY A 323 13.85 17.38 3.53
N ALA A 324 14.02 17.22 2.23
CA ALA A 324 13.50 16.09 1.47
C ALA A 324 14.39 14.85 1.55
N GLY A 325 15.62 14.95 2.09
CA GLY A 325 16.58 13.86 2.13
C GLY A 325 16.68 13.15 3.47
N ARG A 326 17.63 12.21 3.54
CA ARG A 326 17.92 11.41 4.74
C ARG A 326 19.40 11.48 5.08
N VAL A 327 19.67 11.58 6.36
CA VAL A 327 21.05 11.67 6.88
C VAL A 327 21.27 10.59 7.92
N LEU A 328 22.33 9.86 7.76
CA LEU A 328 22.79 8.83 8.68
C LEU A 328 24.14 9.26 9.27
N ALA A 329 24.28 9.18 10.59
CA ALA A 329 25.53 9.36 11.28
C ALA A 329 26.08 8.01 11.72
N VAL A 330 27.34 7.78 11.45
CA VAL A 330 28.10 6.57 11.80
C VAL A 330 29.21 6.94 12.80
N GLY A 331 29.18 6.32 13.95
CA GLY A 331 30.18 6.53 15.00
C GLY A 331 31.36 5.53 14.93
N TYR A 332 31.28 4.49 14.11
CA TYR A 332 32.39 3.56 13.97
C TYR A 332 33.60 4.19 13.27
N ASP A 333 34.76 3.98 13.84
CA ASP A 333 36.04 4.25 13.21
C ASP A 333 36.70 2.94 12.78
N GLU A 334 37.52 3.00 11.74
CA GLU A 334 38.35 1.87 11.29
C GLU A 334 37.54 0.60 11.01
N SER A 335 36.40 0.73 10.31
CA SER A 335 35.54 -0.40 9.96
C SER A 335 36.27 -1.45 9.12
N TRP A 336 37.35 -1.05 8.44
CA TRP A 336 38.24 -1.93 7.69
C TRP A 336 38.83 -3.05 8.56
N ARG A 337 39.00 -2.82 9.88
CA ARG A 337 39.50 -3.84 10.80
C ARG A 337 38.55 -5.03 10.91
N TRP A 338 37.27 -4.74 10.97
CA TRP A 338 36.24 -5.79 10.97
C TRP A 338 36.27 -6.61 9.68
N ARG A 339 36.47 -5.97 8.51
CA ARG A 339 36.65 -6.70 7.25
C ARG A 339 37.85 -7.64 7.27
N MET A 340 38.95 -7.20 7.84
CA MET A 340 40.20 -7.94 7.85
C MET A 340 40.31 -9.00 8.97
N LEU A 341 39.71 -8.72 10.11
CA LEU A 341 39.84 -9.53 11.33
C LEU A 341 38.54 -10.25 11.71
N GLY A 342 37.50 -10.11 10.96
CA GLY A 342 36.18 -10.72 11.22
C GLY A 342 36.03 -12.17 10.74
N GLY A 343 37.15 -12.88 10.54
CA GLY A 343 37.13 -14.25 10.04
C GLY A 343 36.60 -14.39 8.62
N ALA A 344 36.14 -15.58 8.25
CA ALA A 344 35.62 -15.85 6.91
C ALA A 344 34.39 -15.00 6.51
N SER A 345 33.54 -14.60 7.47
CA SER A 345 32.38 -13.78 7.24
C SER A 345 32.65 -12.27 7.26
N GLY A 346 33.81 -11.82 7.72
CA GLY A 346 34.18 -10.42 7.84
C GLY A 346 33.99 -9.61 6.57
N PRO A 347 34.51 -10.01 5.42
CA PRO A 347 34.36 -9.30 4.16
C PRO A 347 32.89 -9.15 3.70
N SER A 348 32.10 -10.23 3.77
CA SER A 348 30.71 -10.25 3.36
C SER A 348 29.83 -9.43 4.31
N ALA A 349 30.05 -9.54 5.62
CA ALA A 349 29.32 -8.80 6.63
C ALA A 349 29.61 -7.29 6.57
N HIS A 350 30.87 -6.89 6.37
CA HIS A 350 31.27 -5.50 6.16
C HIS A 350 30.63 -4.92 4.89
N ARG A 351 30.66 -5.65 3.78
CA ARG A 351 30.02 -5.28 2.52
C ARG A 351 28.53 -5.07 2.70
N ALA A 352 27.82 -6.03 3.26
CA ALA A 352 26.38 -5.95 3.48
C ALA A 352 25.99 -4.78 4.38
N TRP A 353 26.80 -4.50 5.42
CA TRP A 353 26.53 -3.41 6.34
C TRP A 353 26.68 -2.05 5.65
N TRP A 354 27.76 -1.78 4.93
CA TRP A 354 27.97 -0.53 4.21
C TRP A 354 26.92 -0.31 3.12
N SER A 355 26.61 -1.37 2.36
CA SER A 355 25.55 -1.32 1.36
C SER A 355 24.22 -0.92 1.98
N ARG A 356 23.85 -1.50 3.11
CA ARG A 356 22.66 -1.16 3.87
C ARG A 356 22.66 0.29 4.36
N MET A 357 23.76 0.80 4.86
CA MET A 357 23.86 2.19 5.32
C MET A 357 23.58 3.18 4.18
N VAL A 358 24.12 2.92 3.01
CA VAL A 358 23.83 3.72 1.81
C VAL A 358 22.38 3.53 1.35
N GLY A 359 21.87 2.30 1.34
CA GLY A 359 20.49 1.99 0.97
C GLY A 359 19.45 2.70 1.84
N LEU A 360 19.73 2.86 3.13
CA LEU A 360 18.82 3.54 4.08
C LEU A 360 18.64 5.03 3.76
N VAL A 361 19.65 5.69 3.20
CA VAL A 361 19.60 7.12 2.87
C VAL A 361 19.30 7.38 1.40
N ALA A 362 19.59 6.44 0.50
CA ALA A 362 19.30 6.60 -0.92
C ALA A 362 17.80 6.88 -1.15
N PRO A 363 17.44 7.85 -2.01
CA PRO A 363 16.05 8.19 -2.26
C PRO A 363 15.34 7.02 -2.95
N GLU A 364 14.08 6.82 -2.58
CA GLU A 364 13.15 5.99 -3.33
C GLU A 364 12.63 6.81 -4.50
N ARG A 365 12.79 6.28 -5.69
CA ARG A 365 12.25 6.92 -6.90
C ARG A 365 10.95 6.26 -7.25
N GLU A 366 9.91 7.08 -7.30
CA GLU A 366 8.68 6.66 -7.91
C GLU A 366 8.95 6.40 -9.40
N VAL A 367 8.86 5.16 -9.77
CA VAL A 367 8.60 4.80 -11.15
C VAL A 367 7.10 4.89 -11.30
N ALA A 368 6.61 5.61 -12.32
CA ALA A 368 5.18 5.75 -12.57
C ALA A 368 4.50 4.40 -12.40
N ASP A 369 3.55 4.35 -11.47
CA ASP A 369 2.83 3.13 -11.10
C ASP A 369 1.96 2.73 -12.29
N SER A 370 2.51 1.90 -13.14
CA SER A 370 1.74 1.25 -14.19
C SER A 370 0.99 0.13 -13.50
N ALA A 371 -0.30 0.35 -13.23
CA ALA A 371 -1.17 -0.69 -12.72
C ALA A 371 -1.01 -1.95 -13.60
N VAL A 372 -0.38 -2.97 -13.05
CA VAL A 372 -0.15 -4.22 -13.77
C VAL A 372 -1.48 -4.99 -13.78
N PRO A 373 -2.05 -5.27 -14.94
CA PRO A 373 -3.29 -6.02 -15.03
C PRO A 373 -3.20 -7.34 -14.24
N GLY A 374 -4.21 -7.64 -13.44
CA GLY A 374 -4.25 -8.86 -12.63
C GLY A 374 -3.58 -8.75 -11.26
N SER A 375 -3.03 -7.59 -10.87
CA SER A 375 -2.56 -7.34 -9.52
C SER A 375 -3.76 -7.12 -8.58
N ASP A 376 -3.82 -7.89 -7.51
CA ASP A 376 -4.82 -7.81 -6.43
C ASP A 376 -4.17 -8.15 -5.10
N ALA A 377 -3.51 -7.16 -4.54
CA ALA A 377 -2.65 -7.33 -3.37
C ALA A 377 -3.42 -7.65 -2.07
N ALA A 378 -4.67 -7.25 -1.95
CA ALA A 378 -5.48 -7.43 -0.75
C ALA A 378 -6.95 -7.66 -1.11
N PRO A 379 -7.29 -8.81 -1.69
CA PRO A 379 -8.61 -9.07 -2.29
C PRO A 379 -9.76 -8.98 -1.28
N ARG A 380 -9.57 -9.40 -0.02
CA ARG A 380 -10.58 -9.23 1.02
C ARG A 380 -10.80 -7.75 1.36
N ALA A 381 -9.74 -6.97 1.48
CA ALA A 381 -9.84 -5.55 1.76
C ALA A 381 -10.55 -4.79 0.62
N ALA A 382 -10.23 -5.14 -0.63
CA ALA A 382 -10.90 -4.61 -1.81
C ALA A 382 -12.39 -4.99 -1.85
N LEU A 383 -12.74 -6.22 -1.45
CA LEU A 383 -14.13 -6.67 -1.33
C LEU A 383 -14.89 -5.87 -0.25
N VAL A 384 -14.30 -5.72 0.94
CA VAL A 384 -14.87 -4.93 2.03
C VAL A 384 -15.03 -3.46 1.64
N ALA A 385 -14.06 -2.90 0.95
CA ALA A 385 -14.14 -1.51 0.46
C ALA A 385 -15.28 -1.29 -0.53
N SER A 386 -15.52 -2.27 -1.42
CA SER A 386 -16.56 -2.18 -2.45
C SER A 386 -17.97 -2.54 -1.93
N LEU A 387 -18.10 -3.58 -1.11
CA LEU A 387 -19.37 -4.16 -0.70
C LEU A 387 -19.71 -3.99 0.78
N GLY A 388 -18.77 -3.47 1.59
CA GLY A 388 -18.91 -3.41 3.04
C GLY A 388 -18.49 -4.71 3.73
N PRO A 389 -18.60 -4.79 5.08
CA PRO A 389 -18.23 -5.98 5.83
C PRO A 389 -19.12 -7.18 5.47
N SER A 390 -18.62 -8.39 5.73
CA SER A 390 -19.41 -9.61 5.56
C SER A 390 -20.66 -9.56 6.46
N GLY A 391 -21.80 -9.91 5.91
CA GLY A 391 -23.07 -10.03 6.63
C GLY A 391 -23.35 -11.46 7.08
N VAL A 392 -24.41 -11.62 7.88
CA VAL A 392 -25.02 -12.93 8.14
C VAL A 392 -25.87 -13.29 6.92
N ALA A 393 -25.83 -14.57 6.51
CA ALA A 393 -26.67 -15.05 5.42
C ALA A 393 -28.16 -14.72 5.69
N MET A 394 -28.80 -14.06 4.74
CA MET A 394 -30.23 -13.79 4.81
C MET A 394 -31.00 -15.03 4.38
N GLU A 395 -32.03 -15.42 5.15
CA GLU A 395 -33.00 -16.40 4.66
C GLU A 395 -33.64 -15.83 3.37
N ALA A 396 -33.70 -16.67 2.34
CA ALA A 396 -34.36 -16.30 1.10
C ALA A 396 -35.86 -16.09 1.41
N SER A 397 -36.30 -14.84 1.49
CA SER A 397 -37.72 -14.56 1.54
C SER A 397 -38.27 -14.80 0.13
N THR A 398 -38.89 -15.92 -0.09
CA THR A 398 -39.79 -16.12 -1.22
C THR A 398 -41.01 -15.22 -0.98
N GLY A 399 -40.86 -13.94 -1.23
CA GLY A 399 -41.97 -13.02 -1.28
C GLY A 399 -42.82 -13.41 -2.49
N SER A 400 -43.89 -14.18 -2.26
CA SER A 400 -44.96 -14.27 -3.23
C SER A 400 -45.52 -12.85 -3.38
N GLY A 401 -44.92 -12.09 -4.31
CA GLY A 401 -45.37 -10.75 -4.66
C GLY A 401 -46.82 -10.87 -5.13
N ASP A 402 -47.73 -10.36 -4.35
CA ASP A 402 -49.11 -10.18 -4.74
C ASP A 402 -49.14 -9.04 -5.80
N ASP A 403 -48.76 -9.38 -7.03
CA ASP A 403 -48.64 -8.47 -8.18
C ASP A 403 -50.01 -7.93 -8.66
N ALA A 404 -51.10 -8.44 -8.07
CA ALA A 404 -52.47 -8.03 -8.40
C ALA A 404 -52.83 -6.60 -7.88
N ARG A 405 -52.14 -6.09 -6.84
CA ARG A 405 -52.51 -4.83 -6.18
C ARG A 405 -52.39 -3.57 -7.04
N PRO A 406 -51.36 -3.38 -7.90
CA PRO A 406 -51.34 -2.24 -8.81
C PRO A 406 -52.40 -2.34 -9.89
N LEU A 407 -52.70 -3.54 -10.36
CA LEU A 407 -53.73 -3.80 -11.37
C LEU A 407 -55.11 -3.55 -10.82
N VAL A 408 -55.39 -3.92 -9.57
CA VAL A 408 -56.65 -3.60 -8.88
C VAL A 408 -56.85 -2.08 -8.74
N LEU A 409 -55.82 -1.34 -8.38
CA LEU A 409 -55.90 0.11 -8.26
C LEU A 409 -56.18 0.77 -9.62
N LEU A 410 -55.57 0.31 -10.68
CA LEU A 410 -55.80 0.80 -12.05
C LEU A 410 -57.19 0.51 -12.53
N VAL A 411 -57.73 -0.69 -12.23
CA VAL A 411 -59.12 -1.08 -12.51
C VAL A 411 -60.12 -0.19 -11.74
N LEU A 412 -59.87 0.11 -10.47
CA LEU A 412 -60.70 0.98 -9.66
C LEU A 412 -60.75 2.43 -10.20
N ILE A 413 -59.59 2.95 -10.62
CA ILE A 413 -59.51 4.29 -11.23
C ILE A 413 -60.29 4.31 -12.56
N ALA A 414 -60.13 3.31 -13.41
CA ALA A 414 -60.84 3.18 -14.66
C ALA A 414 -62.36 3.08 -14.45
N ALA A 415 -62.81 2.27 -13.48
CA ALA A 415 -64.23 2.14 -13.12
C ALA A 415 -64.84 3.46 -12.60
N ALA A 416 -64.08 4.20 -11.77
CA ALA A 416 -64.54 5.51 -11.27
C ALA A 416 -64.66 6.56 -12.41
N LEU A 417 -63.71 6.56 -13.35
CA LEU A 417 -63.80 7.44 -14.54
C LEU A 417 -64.97 7.09 -15.45
N LEU A 418 -65.22 5.79 -15.68
CA LEU A 418 -66.37 5.33 -16.45
C LEU A 418 -67.68 5.70 -15.76
N ALA A 419 -67.76 5.58 -14.45
CA ALA A 419 -68.93 5.97 -13.68
C ALA A 419 -69.20 7.50 -13.76
N GLU A 420 -68.14 8.31 -13.71
CA GLU A 420 -68.29 9.79 -13.89
C GLU A 420 -68.72 10.14 -15.31
N THR A 421 -68.11 9.51 -16.33
CA THR A 421 -68.51 9.78 -17.74
C THR A 421 -69.93 9.33 -18.02
N ALA A 422 -70.36 8.19 -17.49
CA ALA A 422 -71.75 7.72 -17.58
C ALA A 422 -72.69 8.70 -16.91
N SER A 423 -72.38 9.18 -15.68
CA SER A 423 -73.17 10.16 -14.95
C SER A 423 -73.32 11.49 -15.71
N ARG A 424 -72.25 11.93 -16.42
CA ARG A 424 -72.30 13.13 -17.28
C ARG A 424 -73.18 12.91 -18.53
N ARG A 425 -73.04 11.75 -19.20
CA ARG A 425 -73.85 11.42 -20.40
C ARG A 425 -75.36 11.35 -20.10
N PHE A 426 -75.72 10.73 -18.99
CA PHE A 426 -77.13 10.65 -18.57
C PHE A 426 -77.81 12.03 -18.27
N ARG A 427 -77.01 13.09 -18.20
CA ARG A 427 -77.52 14.49 -18.01
C ARG A 427 -77.53 15.29 -19.26
N GLY A 428 -77.20 14.78 -20.42
CA GLY A 428 -77.23 15.55 -21.67
C GLY A 428 -76.21 16.69 -21.71
N ALA A 429 -75.13 16.64 -20.87
CA ALA A 429 -74.01 17.57 -20.98
C ALA A 429 -73.03 17.02 -22.03
N PRO A 430 -72.57 17.84 -23.01
CA PRO A 430 -71.61 17.42 -24.02
C PRO A 430 -70.26 17.01 -23.42
#